data_cf23af338ba711ac66fcd5440a64a3c4
#
_entry.id   cf23af338ba711ac66fcd5440a64a3c4
#
_cell.length_a   1.000
_cell.length_b   1.000
_cell.length_c   1.000
_cell.angle_alpha   90.00
_cell.angle_beta   90.00
_cell.angle_gamma   90.00
#
_symmetry.space_group_name_H-M   'P 1'
#
loop_
_entity.id
_entity.type
_entity.pdbx_description
1 polymer ?
#
loop_
_entity_poly.entity_id
_entity_poly.type
_entity_poly.pdbx_seq_one_letter_code
_entity_poly.pdbx_strand_id
1 'polypeptide(L)'
;MIRLLHCRAIAILSVGLGVIAAPAAVAQIGGQQAFSFLNLPSGAKAAALGGVNVSTRDSDPSMFLSNPALLNAEMDGRLALSFVDYIADIKQSTAAYSFNTATAGRFGIGLTYMSYGKFEQYDAAGNALGEFSVNEYALSVADSYTQGNFTLAGTARLAVSGISGNHSVAALADVGAVFKHPEQDFTVGLTARNIGYQLRPYDGASREPMPLDVQIGASIKPEHMPLRFSLTAHHLQQFDIVYLDPNQRGQLGEDGEEIKKKKTVGDKIARHFAVGGELLLSKNLNVRVGYNHLQRRELRLDNTSGGAGISFGVMLRISQFQLDYTYAGIHASGGANYFTVARNLNTLFTKTQ
;
A
#
# COMPACT_ATOMS: atom_id res chain seq x y z
N MET A 1 -14.02 9.92 32.40
CA MET A 1 -13.04 10.02 31.31
C MET A 1 -12.13 8.80 31.21
N ILE A 2 -11.52 8.34 32.29
CA ILE A 2 -10.61 7.15 32.32
C ILE A 2 -11.30 5.84 31.88
N ARG A 3 -12.57 5.58 32.23
CA ARG A 3 -13.31 4.34 31.86
C ARG A 3 -13.62 4.22 30.35
N LEU A 4 -13.84 5.31 29.65
CA LEU A 4 -14.05 5.32 28.19
C LEU A 4 -12.75 5.06 27.40
N LEU A 5 -11.60 5.46 27.96
CA LEU A 5 -10.27 5.23 27.40
C LEU A 5 -9.86 3.74 27.46
N HIS A 6 -10.17 3.06 28.58
CA HIS A 6 -9.92 1.62 28.72
C HIS A 6 -10.83 0.77 27.79
N CYS A 7 -12.10 1.16 27.57
CA CYS A 7 -12.98 0.48 26.63
C CYS A 7 -12.49 0.54 25.17
N ARG A 8 -11.86 1.65 24.76
CA ARG A 8 -11.34 1.80 23.40
C ARG A 8 -10.09 0.96 23.15
N ALA A 9 -9.14 0.99 24.08
CA ALA A 9 -7.95 0.14 24.00
C ALA A 9 -8.31 -1.36 24.00
N ILE A 10 -9.31 -1.76 24.78
CA ILE A 10 -9.80 -3.14 24.83
C ILE A 10 -10.57 -3.50 23.55
N ALA A 11 -11.35 -2.59 22.96
CA ALA A 11 -12.06 -2.85 21.70
C ALA A 11 -11.09 -3.02 20.52
N ILE A 12 -10.03 -2.23 20.45
CA ILE A 12 -8.98 -2.37 19.41
C ILE A 12 -8.19 -3.68 19.65
N LEU A 13 -7.89 -4.02 20.90
CA LEU A 13 -7.17 -5.24 21.25
C LEU A 13 -8.00 -6.50 21.03
N SER A 14 -9.33 -6.47 21.29
CA SER A 14 -10.22 -7.62 21.08
C SER A 14 -10.50 -7.91 19.60
N VAL A 15 -10.49 -6.92 18.74
CA VAL A 15 -10.51 -7.13 17.27
C VAL A 15 -9.20 -7.78 16.80
N GLY A 16 -8.05 -7.41 17.40
CA GLY A 16 -6.75 -8.02 17.08
C GLY A 16 -6.59 -9.48 17.52
N LEU A 17 -7.18 -9.87 18.66
CA LEU A 17 -7.04 -11.26 19.19
C LEU A 17 -7.96 -12.28 18.50
N GLY A 18 -9.07 -11.84 17.91
CA GLY A 18 -10.00 -12.74 17.21
C GLY A 18 -9.49 -13.29 15.87
N VAL A 19 -8.36 -12.78 15.38
CA VAL A 19 -7.83 -13.06 14.02
C VAL A 19 -6.81 -14.21 14.00
N ILE A 20 -6.32 -14.70 15.14
CA ILE A 20 -5.19 -15.68 15.20
C ILE A 20 -5.62 -17.11 14.81
N ALA A 21 -6.89 -17.37 14.55
CA ALA A 21 -7.43 -18.70 14.23
C ALA A 21 -7.80 -18.92 12.77
N ALA A 22 -7.21 -18.18 11.82
CA ALA A 22 -7.41 -18.47 10.41
C ALA A 22 -6.57 -19.71 10.00
N PRO A 23 -7.15 -20.73 9.36
CA PRO A 23 -6.37 -21.84 8.82
C PRO A 23 -5.36 -21.31 7.79
N ALA A 24 -4.13 -21.81 7.87
CA ALA A 24 -3.09 -21.48 6.89
C ALA A 24 -3.55 -21.95 5.49
N ALA A 25 -4.17 -21.06 4.74
CA ALA A 25 -4.39 -21.28 3.33
C ALA A 25 -3.03 -21.16 2.64
N VAL A 26 -2.55 -22.26 2.06
CA VAL A 26 -1.38 -22.27 1.19
C VAL A 26 -1.82 -21.61 -0.12
N ALA A 27 -1.75 -20.28 -0.17
CA ALA A 27 -2.10 -19.51 -1.35
C ALA A 27 -0.87 -19.33 -2.23
N GLN A 28 -0.98 -19.73 -3.50
CA GLN A 28 -0.06 -19.26 -4.53
C GLN A 28 -0.28 -17.77 -4.72
N ILE A 29 0.77 -16.96 -4.61
CA ILE A 29 0.71 -15.52 -4.86
C ILE A 29 0.72 -15.32 -6.37
N GLY A 30 -0.37 -14.84 -6.93
CA GLY A 30 -0.54 -14.52 -8.35
C GLY A 30 -1.89 -14.96 -8.89
N GLY A 31 -2.81 -14.00 -9.15
CA GLY A 31 -4.10 -14.25 -9.78
C GLY A 31 -5.14 -15.03 -8.98
N GLN A 32 -4.90 -15.27 -7.68
CA GLN A 32 -5.80 -16.04 -6.82
C GLN A 32 -6.44 -15.24 -5.68
N GLN A 33 -6.21 -13.92 -5.63
CA GLN A 33 -6.74 -13.06 -4.59
C GLN A 33 -7.66 -12.01 -5.19
N ALA A 34 -8.86 -11.87 -4.63
CA ALA A 34 -9.73 -10.76 -4.95
C ALA A 34 -9.18 -9.45 -4.38
N PHE A 35 -9.56 -8.33 -5.01
CA PHE A 35 -9.22 -6.98 -4.54
C PHE A 35 -7.71 -6.70 -4.37
N SER A 36 -6.86 -7.29 -5.22
CA SER A 36 -5.40 -7.14 -5.17
C SER A 36 -4.92 -5.68 -5.31
N PHE A 37 -5.75 -4.78 -5.88
CA PHE A 37 -5.48 -3.34 -5.96
C PHE A 37 -5.26 -2.68 -4.59
N LEU A 38 -5.77 -3.28 -3.50
CA LEU A 38 -5.59 -2.78 -2.13
C LEU A 38 -4.13 -2.86 -1.63
N ASN A 39 -3.28 -3.67 -2.28
CA ASN A 39 -1.85 -3.76 -1.98
C ASN A 39 -1.00 -2.76 -2.77
N LEU A 40 -1.60 -2.03 -3.72
CA LEU A 40 -0.89 -1.00 -4.47
C LEU A 40 -0.63 0.24 -3.60
N PRO A 41 0.46 1.01 -3.88
CA PRO A 41 0.75 2.24 -3.15
C PRO A 41 -0.39 3.25 -3.31
N SER A 42 -0.81 3.87 -2.19
CA SER A 42 -1.92 4.83 -2.16
C SER A 42 -1.54 6.23 -2.62
N GLY A 43 -0.23 6.52 -2.80
CA GLY A 43 0.25 7.84 -3.19
C GLY A 43 1.72 7.84 -3.58
N ALA A 44 2.18 8.98 -4.11
CA ALA A 44 3.52 9.17 -4.65
C ALA A 44 4.62 8.88 -3.62
N LYS A 45 4.42 9.23 -2.35
CA LYS A 45 5.40 9.01 -1.30
C LYS A 45 5.65 7.52 -1.02
N ALA A 46 4.60 6.74 -0.83
CA ALA A 46 4.72 5.30 -0.60
C ALA A 46 5.39 4.62 -1.80
N ALA A 47 5.02 5.01 -3.02
CA ALA A 47 5.63 4.52 -4.25
C ALA A 47 7.13 4.85 -4.33
N ALA A 48 7.53 6.09 -3.97
CA ALA A 48 8.92 6.53 -3.98
C ALA A 48 9.82 5.77 -3.00
N LEU A 49 9.25 5.20 -1.94
CA LEU A 49 9.96 4.46 -0.90
C LEU A 49 9.90 2.94 -1.11
N GLY A 50 9.76 2.50 -2.36
CA GLY A 50 9.73 1.08 -2.73
C GLY A 50 8.35 0.43 -2.75
N GLY A 51 7.28 1.23 -2.74
CA GLY A 51 5.89 0.76 -2.83
C GLY A 51 5.29 0.29 -1.50
N VAL A 52 6.10 -0.03 -0.52
CA VAL A 52 5.71 -0.46 0.84
C VAL A 52 6.48 0.35 1.89
N ASN A 53 5.76 1.09 2.72
CA ASN A 53 6.36 1.82 3.84
C ASN A 53 5.34 1.96 4.97
N VAL A 54 5.68 1.47 6.16
CA VAL A 54 4.78 1.40 7.32
C VAL A 54 5.31 2.13 8.55
N SER A 55 6.47 2.79 8.42
CA SER A 55 7.18 3.40 9.54
C SER A 55 7.49 4.89 9.35
N THR A 56 7.45 5.43 8.11
CA THR A 56 7.74 6.84 7.88
C THR A 56 6.56 7.71 8.34
N ARG A 57 6.80 8.48 9.40
CA ARG A 57 5.80 9.35 10.03
C ARG A 57 6.05 10.81 9.66
N ASP A 58 5.10 11.42 8.99
CA ASP A 58 5.10 12.85 8.62
C ASP A 58 3.68 13.38 8.37
N SER A 59 3.57 14.48 7.63
CA SER A 59 2.31 15.19 7.39
C SER A 59 1.49 14.68 6.19
N ASP A 60 1.90 13.62 5.51
CA ASP A 60 1.15 13.08 4.36
C ASP A 60 0.02 12.14 4.82
N PRO A 61 -1.27 12.54 4.70
CA PRO A 61 -2.36 11.71 5.18
C PRO A 61 -2.54 10.42 4.38
N SER A 62 -2.05 10.31 3.13
CA SER A 62 -2.17 9.07 2.34
C SER A 62 -1.45 7.89 3.00
N MET A 63 -0.46 8.15 3.87
CA MET A 63 0.32 7.13 4.56
C MET A 63 -0.49 6.30 5.56
N PHE A 64 -1.63 6.81 6.09
CA PHE A 64 -2.48 6.00 6.98
C PHE A 64 -3.11 4.80 6.26
N LEU A 65 -3.25 4.86 4.94
CA LEU A 65 -3.74 3.74 4.13
C LEU A 65 -2.70 2.60 4.04
N SER A 66 -1.43 2.89 4.30
CA SER A 66 -0.36 1.88 4.42
C SER A 66 -0.26 1.31 5.84
N ASN A 67 -0.39 2.16 6.87
CA ASN A 67 -0.44 1.77 8.27
C ASN A 67 -1.29 2.80 9.04
N PRO A 68 -2.46 2.43 9.57
CA PRO A 68 -3.34 3.37 10.25
C PRO A 68 -2.69 4.05 11.47
N ALA A 69 -1.70 3.40 12.10
CA ALA A 69 -0.98 3.97 13.23
C ALA A 69 0.01 5.10 12.85
N LEU A 70 0.19 5.39 11.56
CA LEU A 70 0.91 6.57 11.10
C LEU A 70 0.09 7.86 11.23
N LEU A 71 -1.23 7.79 11.45
CA LEU A 71 -2.05 8.96 11.77
C LEU A 71 -1.43 9.75 12.91
N ASN A 72 -1.19 11.05 12.70
CA ASN A 72 -0.49 11.90 13.64
C ASN A 72 -0.99 13.36 13.58
N ALA A 73 -0.52 14.22 14.51
CA ALA A 73 -0.97 15.60 14.62
C ALA A 73 -0.60 16.47 13.39
N GLU A 74 0.47 16.14 12.67
CA GLU A 74 0.89 16.89 11.48
C GLU A 74 -0.04 16.70 10.29
N MET A 75 -0.85 15.61 10.32
CA MET A 75 -1.86 15.31 9.30
C MET A 75 -3.20 16.01 9.55
N ASP A 76 -3.40 16.67 10.71
CA ASP A 76 -4.69 17.24 11.09
C ASP A 76 -5.17 18.30 10.11
N GLY A 77 -6.41 18.14 9.62
CA GLY A 77 -7.02 19.00 8.59
C GLY A 77 -6.41 18.86 7.20
N ARG A 78 -5.51 17.89 6.95
CA ARG A 78 -4.87 17.72 5.63
C ARG A 78 -5.66 16.79 4.73
N LEU A 79 -5.82 17.23 3.48
CA LEU A 79 -6.31 16.45 2.36
C LEU A 79 -5.15 16.15 1.40
N ALA A 80 -5.02 14.90 0.99
CA ALA A 80 -4.17 14.48 -0.11
C ALA A 80 -5.03 13.87 -1.23
N LEU A 81 -4.76 14.28 -2.45
CA LEU A 81 -5.35 13.72 -3.67
C LEU A 81 -4.20 13.13 -4.49
N SER A 82 -4.29 11.85 -4.78
CA SER A 82 -3.29 11.12 -5.56
C SER A 82 -3.90 10.60 -6.85
N PHE A 83 -3.14 10.71 -7.93
CA PHE A 83 -3.47 10.12 -9.22
C PHE A 83 -2.28 9.30 -9.69
N VAL A 84 -2.56 8.11 -10.21
CA VAL A 84 -1.57 7.18 -10.72
C VAL A 84 -1.95 6.77 -12.13
N ASP A 85 -0.99 6.90 -13.02
CA ASP A 85 -1.07 6.41 -14.39
C ASP A 85 -0.15 5.19 -14.52
N TYR A 86 -0.77 4.01 -14.59
CA TYR A 86 -0.09 2.74 -14.82
C TYR A 86 0.02 2.44 -16.31
N ILE A 87 0.73 1.36 -16.65
CA ILE A 87 0.79 0.81 -18.00
C ILE A 87 -0.60 0.32 -18.42
N ALA A 88 -0.89 0.30 -19.72
CA ALA A 88 -2.12 -0.24 -20.32
C ALA A 88 -3.42 0.48 -19.89
N ASP A 89 -3.40 1.81 -19.82
CA ASP A 89 -4.56 2.66 -19.47
C ASP A 89 -5.19 2.37 -18.09
N ILE A 90 -4.48 1.63 -17.23
CA ILE A 90 -4.90 1.41 -15.85
C ILE A 90 -4.62 2.68 -15.04
N LYS A 91 -5.62 3.17 -14.32
CA LYS A 91 -5.54 4.41 -13.55
C LYS A 91 -6.07 4.22 -12.14
N GLN A 92 -5.36 4.81 -11.17
CA GLN A 92 -5.80 4.83 -9.78
C GLN A 92 -5.94 6.28 -9.31
N SER A 93 -7.00 6.55 -8.56
CA SER A 93 -7.19 7.82 -7.85
C SER A 93 -7.43 7.53 -6.38
N THR A 94 -6.77 8.30 -5.50
CA THR A 94 -6.93 8.17 -4.05
C THR A 94 -7.14 9.54 -3.44
N ALA A 95 -8.16 9.67 -2.59
CA ALA A 95 -8.35 10.82 -1.71
C ALA A 95 -8.17 10.36 -0.26
N ALA A 96 -7.36 11.07 0.51
CA ALA A 96 -7.10 10.77 1.92
C ALA A 96 -7.21 12.05 2.75
N TYR A 97 -8.05 12.05 3.77
CA TYR A 97 -8.25 13.18 4.67
C TYR A 97 -8.10 12.74 6.11
N SER A 98 -7.38 13.53 6.91
CA SER A 98 -7.21 13.30 8.34
C SER A 98 -7.71 14.49 9.15
N PHE A 99 -8.40 14.21 10.24
CA PHE A 99 -8.91 15.22 11.16
C PHE A 99 -8.88 14.73 12.60
N ASN A 100 -8.85 15.69 13.51
CA ASN A 100 -8.89 15.42 14.95
C ASN A 100 -10.22 15.91 15.52
N THR A 101 -10.79 15.12 16.42
CA THR A 101 -11.99 15.51 17.17
C THR A 101 -11.64 15.66 18.64
N ALA A 102 -12.20 16.67 19.30
CA ALA A 102 -11.89 16.98 20.70
C ALA A 102 -12.21 15.81 21.67
N THR A 103 -13.22 15.00 21.34
CA THR A 103 -13.73 13.92 22.21
C THR A 103 -13.37 12.51 21.72
N ALA A 104 -13.23 12.33 20.41
CA ALA A 104 -13.16 11.01 19.82
C ALA A 104 -11.77 10.61 19.29
N GLY A 105 -10.80 11.53 19.29
CA GLY A 105 -9.43 11.24 18.83
C GLY A 105 -9.25 11.56 17.35
N ARG A 106 -8.23 10.96 16.74
CA ARG A 106 -7.81 11.29 15.36
C ARG A 106 -8.31 10.24 14.39
N PHE A 107 -8.95 10.72 13.33
CA PHE A 107 -9.54 9.90 12.27
C PHE A 107 -8.86 10.15 10.93
N GLY A 108 -8.91 9.11 10.08
CA GLY A 108 -8.57 9.17 8.66
C GLY A 108 -9.72 8.64 7.83
N ILE A 109 -10.06 9.32 6.74
CA ILE A 109 -11.01 8.84 5.73
C ILE A 109 -10.26 8.75 4.41
N GLY A 110 -10.35 7.60 3.75
CA GLY A 110 -9.72 7.34 2.45
C GLY A 110 -10.71 6.76 1.45
N LEU A 111 -10.65 7.24 0.23
CA LEU A 111 -11.37 6.69 -0.91
C LEU A 111 -10.36 6.35 -1.99
N THR A 112 -10.33 5.10 -2.43
CA THR A 112 -9.50 4.64 -3.55
C THR A 112 -10.41 4.18 -4.68
N TYR A 113 -10.11 4.60 -5.89
CA TYR A 113 -10.75 4.20 -7.12
C TYR A 113 -9.71 3.66 -8.10
N MET A 114 -9.96 2.51 -8.70
CA MET A 114 -9.15 1.88 -9.72
C MET A 114 -9.98 1.65 -10.98
N SER A 115 -9.46 2.06 -12.12
CA SER A 115 -10.03 1.78 -13.44
C SER A 115 -9.03 0.97 -14.25
N TYR A 116 -9.50 -0.12 -14.84
CA TYR A 116 -8.69 -0.97 -15.73
C TYR A 116 -8.93 -0.64 -17.21
N GLY A 117 -9.64 0.47 -17.49
CA GLY A 117 -9.98 0.86 -18.87
C GLY A 117 -11.22 0.18 -19.40
N LYS A 118 -11.33 0.16 -20.72
CA LYS A 118 -12.42 -0.46 -21.45
C LYS A 118 -11.92 -1.68 -22.22
N PHE A 119 -12.72 -2.70 -22.27
CA PHE A 119 -12.44 -3.95 -22.96
C PHE A 119 -13.53 -4.21 -23.99
N GLU A 120 -13.13 -4.61 -25.19
CA GLU A 120 -14.06 -5.04 -26.24
C GLU A 120 -14.57 -6.46 -25.92
N GLN A 121 -15.87 -6.66 -26.04
CA GLN A 121 -16.51 -7.94 -25.85
C GLN A 121 -16.81 -8.57 -27.21
N TYR A 122 -16.47 -9.83 -27.38
CA TYR A 122 -16.73 -10.60 -28.59
C TYR A 122 -17.53 -11.86 -28.26
N ASP A 123 -18.38 -12.29 -29.21
CA ASP A 123 -19.02 -13.60 -29.13
C ASP A 123 -18.04 -14.71 -29.56
N ALA A 124 -18.49 -15.99 -29.45
CA ALA A 124 -17.67 -17.15 -29.84
C ALA A 124 -17.38 -17.21 -31.35
N ALA A 125 -18.09 -16.43 -32.18
CA ALA A 125 -17.89 -16.33 -33.63
C ALA A 125 -16.97 -15.13 -34.00
N GLY A 126 -16.54 -14.33 -32.99
CA GLY A 126 -15.67 -13.16 -33.19
C GLY A 126 -16.42 -11.87 -33.53
N ASN A 127 -17.75 -11.81 -33.40
CA ASN A 127 -18.51 -10.59 -33.60
C ASN A 127 -18.44 -9.70 -32.37
N ALA A 128 -18.26 -8.39 -32.55
CA ALA A 128 -18.23 -7.44 -31.46
C ALA A 128 -19.62 -7.30 -30.80
N LEU A 129 -19.67 -7.51 -29.49
CA LEU A 129 -20.88 -7.37 -28.65
C LEU A 129 -20.96 -6.02 -27.92
N GLY A 130 -19.92 -5.19 -28.04
CA GLY A 130 -19.81 -3.90 -27.38
C GLY A 130 -18.58 -3.79 -26.49
N GLU A 131 -18.57 -2.79 -25.59
CA GLU A 131 -17.49 -2.54 -24.63
C GLU A 131 -17.99 -2.78 -23.20
N PHE A 132 -17.11 -3.25 -22.32
CA PHE A 132 -17.33 -3.26 -20.87
C PHE A 132 -16.15 -2.63 -20.13
N SER A 133 -16.37 -2.15 -18.92
CA SER A 133 -15.33 -1.61 -18.05
C SER A 133 -15.17 -2.45 -16.78
N VAL A 134 -13.96 -2.42 -16.24
CA VAL A 134 -13.62 -3.02 -14.93
C VAL A 134 -13.20 -1.90 -14.00
N ASN A 135 -13.85 -1.79 -12.86
CA ASN A 135 -13.60 -0.74 -11.88
C ASN A 135 -13.64 -1.29 -10.47
N GLU A 136 -12.78 -0.77 -9.60
CA GLU A 136 -12.74 -1.13 -8.18
C GLU A 136 -12.74 0.11 -7.31
N TYR A 137 -13.39 0.01 -6.15
CA TYR A 137 -13.54 1.08 -5.17
C TYR A 137 -13.23 0.55 -3.78
N ALA A 138 -12.62 1.40 -2.94
CA ALA A 138 -12.45 1.10 -1.52
C ALA A 138 -12.69 2.36 -0.69
N LEU A 139 -13.61 2.28 0.27
CA LEU A 139 -13.80 3.30 1.30
C LEU A 139 -13.18 2.79 2.59
N SER A 140 -12.32 3.61 3.20
CA SER A 140 -11.56 3.30 4.42
C SER A 140 -11.82 4.36 5.48
N VAL A 141 -12.08 3.93 6.71
CA VAL A 141 -12.18 4.81 7.88
C VAL A 141 -11.25 4.28 8.95
N ALA A 142 -10.30 5.12 9.37
CA ALA A 142 -9.30 4.77 10.38
C ALA A 142 -9.49 5.59 11.65
N ASP A 143 -9.18 4.97 12.79
CA ASP A 143 -9.08 5.62 14.10
C ASP A 143 -7.74 5.26 14.74
N SER A 144 -7.10 6.24 15.39
CA SER A 144 -5.83 6.05 16.07
C SER A 144 -5.82 6.58 17.49
N TYR A 145 -5.18 5.83 18.37
CA TYR A 145 -4.96 6.16 19.77
C TYR A 145 -3.48 6.18 20.09
N THR A 146 -2.99 7.31 20.61
CA THR A 146 -1.57 7.48 20.98
C THR A 146 -1.45 7.60 22.50
N GLN A 147 -0.56 6.79 23.08
CA GLN A 147 -0.20 6.85 24.49
C GLN A 147 1.33 6.86 24.63
N GLY A 148 1.90 7.97 25.08
CA GLY A 148 3.35 8.15 25.13
C GLY A 148 3.97 8.00 23.76
N ASN A 149 4.89 7.07 23.62
CA ASN A 149 5.64 6.80 22.39
C ASN A 149 4.96 5.78 21.46
N PHE A 150 3.83 5.21 21.87
CA PHE A 150 3.11 4.19 21.11
C PHE A 150 1.81 4.74 20.54
N THR A 151 1.55 4.41 19.28
CA THR A 151 0.28 4.65 18.60
C THR A 151 -0.29 3.30 18.16
N LEU A 152 -1.53 3.02 18.55
CA LEU A 152 -2.32 1.89 18.05
C LEU A 152 -3.45 2.42 17.20
N ALA A 153 -3.79 1.70 16.13
CA ALA A 153 -4.84 2.14 15.22
C ALA A 153 -5.50 0.96 14.51
N GLY A 154 -6.73 1.22 14.05
CA GLY A 154 -7.47 0.30 13.21
C GLY A 154 -8.12 1.03 12.04
N THR A 155 -8.37 0.31 10.95
CA THR A 155 -9.16 0.76 9.79
C THR A 155 -10.29 -0.23 9.55
N ALA A 156 -11.48 0.28 9.30
CA ALA A 156 -12.56 -0.47 8.66
C ALA A 156 -12.59 -0.10 7.18
N ARG A 157 -12.71 -1.10 6.30
CA ARG A 157 -12.69 -0.90 4.84
C ARG A 157 -13.82 -1.68 4.17
N LEU A 158 -14.52 -1.02 3.25
CA LEU A 158 -15.46 -1.65 2.33
C LEU A 158 -14.90 -1.54 0.91
N ALA A 159 -14.76 -2.67 0.23
CA ALA A 159 -14.29 -2.73 -1.15
C ALA A 159 -15.37 -3.30 -2.08
N VAL A 160 -15.46 -2.73 -3.27
CA VAL A 160 -16.41 -3.14 -4.32
C VAL A 160 -15.63 -3.25 -5.63
N SER A 161 -15.81 -4.36 -6.33
CA SER A 161 -15.26 -4.58 -7.66
C SER A 161 -16.38 -4.88 -8.63
N GLY A 162 -16.37 -4.25 -9.81
CA GLY A 162 -17.38 -4.37 -10.85
C GLY A 162 -16.78 -4.76 -12.19
N ILE A 163 -17.35 -5.79 -12.82
CA ILE A 163 -16.95 -6.30 -14.14
C ILE A 163 -18.21 -6.56 -14.94
N SER A 164 -18.43 -5.84 -16.04
CA SER A 164 -19.53 -6.12 -17.00
C SER A 164 -20.91 -6.28 -16.34
N GLY A 165 -21.25 -5.38 -15.40
CA GLY A 165 -22.53 -5.42 -14.67
C GLY A 165 -22.58 -6.38 -13.49
N ASN A 166 -21.58 -7.22 -13.30
CA ASN A 166 -21.45 -8.13 -12.17
C ASN A 166 -20.58 -7.49 -11.06
N HIS A 167 -20.92 -7.69 -9.78
CA HIS A 167 -20.27 -7.01 -8.66
C HIS A 167 -19.83 -7.98 -7.56
N SER A 168 -18.64 -7.76 -7.05
CA SER A 168 -18.12 -8.38 -5.84
C SER A 168 -17.97 -7.34 -4.72
N VAL A 169 -18.24 -7.72 -3.47
CA VAL A 169 -18.15 -6.84 -2.31
C VAL A 169 -17.36 -7.53 -1.20
N ALA A 170 -16.44 -6.82 -0.56
CA ALA A 170 -15.68 -7.32 0.57
C ALA A 170 -15.68 -6.32 1.74
N ALA A 171 -15.71 -6.87 2.96
CA ALA A 171 -15.44 -6.12 4.20
C ALA A 171 -14.08 -6.53 4.74
N LEU A 172 -13.26 -5.52 5.04
CA LEU A 172 -11.89 -5.72 5.48
C LEU A 172 -11.56 -4.81 6.67
N ALA A 173 -10.53 -5.17 7.41
CA ALA A 173 -9.97 -4.37 8.47
C ALA A 173 -8.44 -4.36 8.38
N ASP A 174 -7.84 -3.25 8.81
CA ASP A 174 -6.40 -3.18 9.03
C ASP A 174 -6.16 -2.87 10.51
N VAL A 175 -5.08 -3.40 11.08
CA VAL A 175 -4.60 -3.06 12.41
C VAL A 175 -3.16 -2.60 12.31
N GLY A 176 -2.79 -1.59 13.08
CA GLY A 176 -1.46 -1.03 13.06
C GLY A 176 -0.96 -0.61 14.43
N ALA A 177 0.35 -0.66 14.58
CA ALA A 177 1.07 -0.15 15.74
C ALA A 177 2.30 0.62 15.26
N VAL A 178 2.61 1.72 15.93
CA VAL A 178 3.81 2.52 15.70
C VAL A 178 4.45 2.87 17.03
N PHE A 179 5.74 2.64 17.13
CA PHE A 179 6.61 3.16 18.18
C PHE A 179 7.45 4.30 17.61
N LYS A 180 7.43 5.47 18.23
CA LYS A 180 8.30 6.61 17.94
C LYS A 180 9.26 6.83 19.10
N HIS A 181 10.58 6.83 18.82
CA HIS A 181 11.57 7.10 19.84
C HIS A 181 11.41 8.54 20.40
N PRO A 182 11.53 8.74 21.73
CA PRO A 182 11.28 10.04 22.34
C PRO A 182 12.29 11.12 21.94
N GLU A 183 13.54 10.76 21.75
CA GLU A 183 14.65 11.71 21.52
C GLU A 183 15.18 11.65 20.08
N GLN A 184 15.11 10.50 19.41
CA GLN A 184 15.65 10.31 18.06
C GLN A 184 14.53 10.30 17.03
N ASP A 185 14.82 10.73 15.80
CA ASP A 185 13.91 10.54 14.66
C ASP A 185 14.00 9.09 14.16
N PHE A 186 13.57 8.19 15.03
CA PHE A 186 13.51 6.74 14.81
C PHE A 186 12.09 6.24 15.09
N THR A 187 11.54 5.50 14.15
CA THR A 187 10.17 4.98 14.20
C THR A 187 10.15 3.53 13.75
N VAL A 188 9.42 2.69 14.48
CA VAL A 188 9.13 1.30 14.08
C VAL A 188 7.62 1.18 13.89
N GLY A 189 7.21 0.62 12.76
CA GLY A 189 5.81 0.37 12.44
C GLY A 189 5.55 -1.11 12.20
N LEU A 190 4.40 -1.59 12.68
CA LEU A 190 3.87 -2.92 12.42
C LEU A 190 2.44 -2.75 11.91
N THR A 191 2.05 -3.52 10.91
CA THR A 191 0.66 -3.55 10.44
C THR A 191 0.28 -4.91 9.88
N ALA A 192 -0.99 -5.28 10.05
CA ALA A 192 -1.63 -6.34 9.30
C ALA A 192 -2.80 -5.73 8.53
N ARG A 193 -2.75 -5.84 7.21
CA ARG A 193 -3.67 -5.18 6.27
C ARG A 193 -4.57 -6.17 5.60
N ASN A 194 -5.75 -5.69 5.19
CA ASN A 194 -6.71 -6.43 4.37
C ASN A 194 -7.19 -7.74 5.02
N ILE A 195 -7.34 -7.72 6.35
CA ILE A 195 -7.94 -8.81 7.12
C ILE A 195 -9.45 -8.79 6.85
N GLY A 196 -10.00 -9.81 6.19
CA GLY A 196 -11.42 -9.80 5.88
C GLY A 196 -11.86 -10.92 4.96
N TYR A 197 -13.04 -10.77 4.39
CA TYR A 197 -13.61 -11.75 3.47
C TYR A 197 -14.57 -11.10 2.48
N GLN A 198 -14.82 -11.80 1.37
CA GLN A 198 -15.87 -11.42 0.42
C GLN A 198 -17.25 -11.64 1.03
N LEU A 199 -18.02 -10.57 1.17
CA LEU A 199 -19.43 -10.62 1.54
C LEU A 199 -20.26 -11.21 0.39
N ARG A 200 -19.97 -10.74 -0.83
CA ARG A 200 -20.60 -11.20 -2.07
C ARG A 200 -19.50 -11.45 -3.11
N PRO A 201 -19.29 -12.68 -3.56
CA PRO A 201 -18.46 -12.98 -4.73
C PRO A 201 -19.18 -12.57 -6.02
N TYR A 202 -18.51 -12.61 -7.16
CA TYR A 202 -19.15 -12.48 -8.46
C TYR A 202 -20.15 -13.61 -8.68
N ASP A 203 -21.20 -13.34 -9.47
CA ASP A 203 -22.27 -14.31 -9.71
C ASP A 203 -21.68 -15.57 -10.38
N GLY A 204 -21.97 -16.73 -9.78
CA GLY A 204 -21.45 -18.03 -10.24
C GLY A 204 -20.00 -18.32 -9.83
N ALA A 205 -19.29 -17.40 -9.14
CA ALA A 205 -17.94 -17.63 -8.66
C ALA A 205 -17.90 -18.08 -7.19
N SER A 206 -16.87 -18.84 -6.83
CA SER A 206 -16.55 -19.12 -5.42
C SER A 206 -15.91 -17.90 -4.75
N ARG A 207 -15.92 -17.86 -3.41
CA ARG A 207 -15.20 -16.82 -2.66
C ARG A 207 -13.70 -17.00 -2.81
N GLU A 208 -13.02 -15.90 -3.03
CA GLU A 208 -11.56 -15.81 -3.14
C GLU A 208 -10.96 -15.25 -1.84
N PRO A 209 -9.72 -15.60 -1.49
CA PRO A 209 -9.03 -15.05 -0.34
C PRO A 209 -8.76 -13.55 -0.53
N MET A 210 -8.71 -12.81 0.58
CA MET A 210 -8.34 -11.40 0.60
C MET A 210 -6.82 -11.22 0.53
N PRO A 211 -6.33 -10.07 0.02
CA PRO A 211 -4.90 -9.81 -0.14
C PRO A 211 -4.25 -9.41 1.18
N LEU A 212 -4.30 -10.31 2.18
CA LEU A 212 -3.69 -10.13 3.49
C LEU A 212 -2.20 -9.84 3.36
N ASP A 213 -1.73 -8.82 4.06
CA ASP A 213 -0.31 -8.47 4.10
C ASP A 213 0.11 -8.02 5.50
N VAL A 214 1.01 -8.78 6.12
CA VAL A 214 1.62 -8.47 7.40
C VAL A 214 2.99 -7.84 7.15
N GLN A 215 3.19 -6.63 7.69
CA GLN A 215 4.37 -5.81 7.42
C GLN A 215 4.96 -5.29 8.72
N ILE A 216 6.30 -5.23 8.77
CA ILE A 216 7.07 -4.53 9.80
C ILE A 216 8.08 -3.62 9.12
N GLY A 217 8.28 -2.42 9.64
CA GLY A 217 9.26 -1.50 9.08
C GLY A 217 9.89 -0.61 10.13
N ALA A 218 11.05 -0.08 9.80
CA ALA A 218 11.72 0.93 10.60
C ALA A 218 12.18 2.08 9.72
N SER A 219 12.13 3.30 10.27
CA SER A 219 12.64 4.51 9.63
C SER A 219 13.54 5.25 10.61
N ILE A 220 14.68 5.73 10.13
CA ILE A 220 15.65 6.49 10.92
C ILE A 220 16.15 7.70 10.12
N LYS A 221 16.21 8.84 10.78
CA LYS A 221 16.91 10.04 10.28
C LYS A 221 17.98 10.40 11.30
N PRO A 222 19.28 10.18 10.98
CA PRO A 222 20.37 10.58 11.84
C PRO A 222 20.35 12.10 12.11
N GLU A 223 20.72 12.51 13.31
CA GLU A 223 20.53 13.88 13.81
C GLU A 223 21.20 14.96 12.94
N HIS A 224 22.39 14.69 12.46
CA HIS A 224 23.19 15.67 11.70
C HIS A 224 23.20 15.42 10.19
N MET A 225 22.30 14.56 9.68
CA MET A 225 22.23 14.23 8.27
C MET A 225 20.86 14.60 7.68
N PRO A 226 20.80 15.19 6.48
CA PRO A 226 19.56 15.42 5.77
C PRO A 226 19.02 14.16 5.08
N LEU A 227 19.30 12.99 5.61
CA LEU A 227 18.95 11.70 5.04
C LEU A 227 18.05 10.94 6.01
N ARG A 228 16.93 10.43 5.49
CA ARG A 228 16.08 9.44 6.17
C ARG A 228 16.14 8.13 5.42
N PHE A 229 16.35 7.05 6.14
CA PHE A 229 16.32 5.69 5.60
C PHE A 229 15.10 4.95 6.13
N SER A 230 14.53 4.09 5.31
CA SER A 230 13.47 3.17 5.72
C SER A 230 13.73 1.78 5.19
N LEU A 231 13.40 0.79 6.00
CA LEU A 231 13.42 -0.63 5.65
C LEU A 231 12.08 -1.22 6.04
N THR A 232 11.40 -1.88 5.12
CA THR A 232 10.13 -2.55 5.37
C THR A 232 10.23 -4.01 4.92
N ALA A 233 9.85 -4.92 5.82
CA ALA A 233 9.62 -6.32 5.48
C ALA A 233 8.09 -6.52 5.33
N HIS A 234 7.67 -7.17 4.24
CA HIS A 234 6.26 -7.37 3.88
C HIS A 234 5.98 -8.83 3.52
N HIS A 235 4.71 -9.20 3.39
CA HIS A 235 4.24 -10.59 3.17
C HIS A 235 4.73 -11.56 4.24
N LEU A 236 4.84 -11.10 5.50
CA LEU A 236 5.39 -11.91 6.60
C LEU A 236 4.49 -13.09 7.02
N GLN A 237 3.23 -13.11 6.58
CA GLN A 237 2.31 -14.23 6.77
C GLN A 237 2.67 -15.47 5.94
N GLN A 238 3.55 -15.32 4.93
CA GLN A 238 3.93 -16.41 4.04
C GLN A 238 5.43 -16.36 3.75
N PHE A 239 6.16 -17.41 4.10
CA PHE A 239 7.62 -17.46 3.92
C PHE A 239 8.05 -17.63 2.46
N ASP A 240 7.34 -18.46 1.67
CA ASP A 240 7.67 -18.70 0.25
C ASP A 240 6.73 -17.91 -0.65
N ILE A 241 7.16 -16.73 -1.07
CA ILE A 241 6.43 -15.83 -1.98
C ILE A 241 6.99 -15.88 -3.40
N VAL A 242 7.81 -16.90 -3.72
CA VAL A 242 8.41 -17.03 -5.06
C VAL A 242 7.42 -17.70 -6.00
N TYR A 243 6.90 -16.94 -6.94
CA TYR A 243 6.16 -17.49 -8.08
C TYR A 243 7.16 -18.02 -9.13
N LEU A 244 7.01 -19.27 -9.51
CA LEU A 244 7.68 -19.86 -10.66
C LEU A 244 6.59 -20.22 -11.66
N ASP A 245 6.64 -19.62 -12.85
CA ASP A 245 5.72 -19.96 -13.93
C ASP A 245 5.89 -21.46 -14.29
N PRO A 246 4.84 -22.29 -14.14
CA PRO A 246 4.90 -23.71 -14.48
C PRO A 246 5.18 -23.95 -15.96
N ASN A 247 4.88 -22.96 -16.83
CA ASN A 247 5.07 -23.04 -18.28
C ASN A 247 6.44 -22.50 -18.73
N GLN A 248 7.23 -21.91 -17.82
CA GLN A 248 8.57 -21.47 -18.14
C GLN A 248 9.44 -22.71 -18.34
N ARG A 249 9.73 -23.03 -19.61
CA ARG A 249 10.65 -24.11 -19.96
C ARG A 249 12.00 -23.84 -19.30
N GLY A 250 12.50 -24.80 -18.53
CA GLY A 250 13.83 -24.74 -17.96
C GLY A 250 14.88 -24.55 -19.07
N GLN A 251 15.99 -23.91 -18.77
CA GLN A 251 17.13 -23.95 -19.67
C GLN A 251 17.57 -25.41 -19.78
N LEU A 252 17.66 -25.94 -21.00
CA LEU A 252 18.24 -27.26 -21.23
C LEU A 252 19.73 -27.20 -20.88
N GLY A 253 20.17 -28.05 -19.98
CA GLY A 253 21.58 -28.28 -19.72
C GLY A 253 22.30 -28.85 -20.95
N GLU A 254 23.62 -28.86 -20.95
CA GLU A 254 24.43 -29.49 -22.02
C GLU A 254 24.12 -30.99 -22.22
N ASP A 255 23.52 -31.62 -21.23
CA ASP A 255 23.09 -33.01 -21.15
C ASP A 255 21.62 -33.23 -21.59
N GLY A 256 20.91 -32.17 -22.01
CA GLY A 256 19.52 -32.24 -22.44
C GLY A 256 18.53 -32.34 -21.28
N GLU A 257 18.96 -32.32 -20.04
CA GLU A 257 18.07 -32.25 -18.87
C GLU A 257 17.61 -30.82 -18.58
N GLU A 258 16.36 -30.67 -18.16
CA GLU A 258 15.75 -29.39 -17.79
C GLU A 258 16.37 -28.88 -16.49
N ILE A 259 17.19 -27.82 -16.53
CA ILE A 259 17.72 -27.15 -15.35
C ILE A 259 16.60 -26.37 -14.68
N LYS A 260 15.93 -26.96 -13.70
CA LYS A 260 14.96 -26.27 -12.85
C LYS A 260 15.70 -25.25 -11.97
N LYS A 261 15.42 -23.95 -12.16
CA LYS A 261 15.96 -22.88 -11.29
C LYS A 261 15.62 -23.20 -9.83
N LYS A 262 16.59 -23.59 -9.03
CA LYS A 262 16.42 -23.85 -7.60
C LYS A 262 16.17 -22.53 -6.87
N LYS A 263 15.12 -22.51 -6.05
CA LYS A 263 14.81 -21.39 -5.15
C LYS A 263 15.88 -21.33 -4.03
N THR A 264 16.70 -20.28 -4.02
CA THR A 264 17.67 -20.07 -2.94
C THR A 264 16.99 -19.45 -1.73
N VAL A 265 17.29 -19.89 -0.50
CA VAL A 265 16.74 -19.34 0.74
C VAL A 265 17.00 -17.83 0.84
N GLY A 266 18.19 -17.38 0.43
CA GLY A 266 18.54 -15.96 0.39
C GLY A 266 17.65 -15.14 -0.54
N ASP A 267 17.28 -15.65 -1.73
CA ASP A 267 16.34 -14.97 -2.64
C ASP A 267 14.93 -14.90 -2.03
N LYS A 268 14.47 -15.97 -1.36
CA LYS A 268 13.17 -15.96 -0.65
C LYS A 268 13.11 -14.88 0.41
N ILE A 269 14.14 -14.80 1.27
CA ILE A 269 14.21 -13.79 2.32
C ILE A 269 14.29 -12.38 1.72
N ALA A 270 15.16 -12.16 0.71
CA ALA A 270 15.34 -10.84 0.12
C ALA A 270 14.06 -10.28 -0.52
N ARG A 271 13.17 -11.13 -1.06
CA ARG A 271 11.89 -10.72 -1.65
C ARG A 271 10.93 -10.07 -0.66
N HIS A 272 11.11 -10.31 0.63
CA HIS A 272 10.32 -9.66 1.67
C HIS A 272 10.72 -8.20 1.93
N PHE A 273 11.83 -7.71 1.38
CA PHE A 273 12.37 -6.40 1.76
C PHE A 273 12.18 -5.34 0.69
N ALA A 274 11.70 -4.18 1.14
CA ALA A 274 11.74 -2.92 0.43
C ALA A 274 12.57 -1.90 1.22
N VAL A 275 13.40 -1.13 0.52
CA VAL A 275 14.29 -0.11 1.09
C VAL A 275 13.93 1.24 0.49
N GLY A 276 13.86 2.26 1.33
CA GLY A 276 13.63 3.65 0.92
C GLY A 276 14.70 4.58 1.47
N GLY A 277 15.07 5.57 0.67
CA GLY A 277 15.94 6.67 1.07
C GLY A 277 15.29 8.00 0.72
N GLU A 278 15.36 8.97 1.62
CA GLU A 278 14.80 10.30 1.47
C GLU A 278 15.87 11.34 1.79
N LEU A 279 16.24 12.17 0.81
CA LEU A 279 17.15 13.29 0.97
C LEU A 279 16.31 14.55 1.21
N LEU A 280 16.36 15.07 2.44
CA LEU A 280 15.61 16.22 2.92
C LEU A 280 16.42 17.50 2.68
N LEU A 281 16.49 17.97 1.43
CA LEU A 281 17.31 19.14 1.03
C LEU A 281 16.86 20.42 1.72
N SER A 282 15.56 20.58 1.90
CA SER A 282 14.96 21.70 2.64
C SER A 282 13.57 21.33 3.15
N LYS A 283 12.91 22.24 3.87
CA LYS A 283 11.49 22.10 4.24
C LYS A 283 10.57 22.04 3.03
N ASN A 284 11.05 22.49 1.85
CA ASN A 284 10.25 22.64 0.63
C ASN A 284 10.66 21.69 -0.49
N LEU A 285 11.79 21.00 -0.38
CA LEU A 285 12.31 20.12 -1.43
C LEU A 285 12.92 18.87 -0.82
N ASN A 286 12.36 17.70 -1.18
CA ASN A 286 12.89 16.37 -0.83
C ASN A 286 13.02 15.54 -2.10
N VAL A 287 14.06 14.71 -2.14
CA VAL A 287 14.27 13.71 -3.19
C VAL A 287 14.21 12.34 -2.54
N ARG A 288 13.58 11.37 -3.20
CA ARG A 288 13.38 10.02 -2.68
C ARG A 288 13.84 8.98 -3.68
N VAL A 289 14.32 7.88 -3.17
CA VAL A 289 14.66 6.68 -3.94
C VAL A 289 14.16 5.46 -3.19
N GLY A 290 13.63 4.50 -3.93
CA GLY A 290 13.12 3.25 -3.39
C GLY A 290 13.59 2.05 -4.18
N TYR A 291 13.69 0.92 -3.50
CA TYR A 291 13.99 -0.37 -4.09
C TYR A 291 13.12 -1.46 -3.45
N ASN A 292 12.46 -2.25 -4.30
CA ASN A 292 11.66 -3.40 -3.88
C ASN A 292 12.16 -4.66 -4.59
N HIS A 293 12.71 -5.59 -3.80
CA HIS A 293 13.33 -6.78 -4.36
C HIS A 293 12.31 -7.75 -4.96
N LEU A 294 11.10 -7.85 -4.39
CA LEU A 294 10.02 -8.66 -4.94
C LEU A 294 9.65 -8.20 -6.35
N GLN A 295 9.33 -6.90 -6.50
CA GLN A 295 9.00 -6.31 -7.80
C GLN A 295 10.15 -6.46 -8.80
N ARG A 296 11.40 -6.30 -8.34
CA ARG A 296 12.58 -6.50 -9.16
C ARG A 296 12.67 -7.91 -9.74
N ARG A 297 12.24 -8.92 -8.98
CA ARG A 297 12.35 -10.34 -9.38
C ARG A 297 11.15 -10.83 -10.17
N GLU A 298 9.96 -10.35 -9.88
CA GLU A 298 8.72 -10.80 -10.53
C GLU A 298 8.42 -10.08 -11.85
N LEU A 299 8.77 -8.79 -11.92
CA LEU A 299 8.39 -7.95 -13.06
C LEU A 299 9.51 -7.78 -14.10
N ARG A 300 10.60 -8.56 -14.00
CA ARG A 300 11.65 -8.58 -14.99
C ARG A 300 11.34 -9.59 -16.10
N LEU A 301 11.68 -9.24 -17.34
CA LEU A 301 11.77 -10.20 -18.45
C LEU A 301 13.07 -11.00 -18.33
N ASP A 302 13.11 -12.23 -18.90
CA ASP A 302 14.20 -13.22 -18.72
C ASP A 302 15.63 -12.66 -18.93
N ASN A 303 15.81 -11.72 -19.86
CA ASN A 303 17.12 -11.15 -20.19
C ASN A 303 17.26 -9.64 -19.92
N THR A 304 16.19 -8.95 -19.48
CA THR A 304 16.22 -7.50 -19.29
C THR A 304 15.49 -7.12 -18.02
N SER A 305 16.23 -6.60 -17.06
CA SER A 305 15.64 -6.17 -15.78
C SER A 305 14.97 -4.81 -15.85
N GLY A 306 15.28 -3.96 -16.83
CA GLY A 306 14.78 -2.60 -16.91
C GLY A 306 14.87 -1.84 -15.58
N GLY A 307 13.92 -0.92 -15.37
CA GLY A 307 13.72 -0.17 -14.12
C GLY A 307 12.87 -0.88 -13.06
N ALA A 308 12.38 -2.11 -13.29
CA ALA A 308 11.47 -2.80 -12.38
C ALA A 308 11.99 -2.84 -10.93
N GLY A 309 11.13 -2.50 -9.98
CA GLY A 309 11.45 -2.48 -8.56
C GLY A 309 12.30 -1.29 -8.10
N ILE A 310 12.64 -0.33 -8.96
CA ILE A 310 13.32 0.91 -8.60
C ILE A 310 12.32 2.06 -8.74
N SER A 311 12.31 2.98 -7.79
CA SER A 311 11.46 4.17 -7.80
C SER A 311 12.26 5.42 -7.46
N PHE A 312 11.87 6.55 -8.08
CA PHE A 312 12.42 7.87 -7.82
C PHE A 312 11.28 8.85 -7.62
N GLY A 313 11.39 9.70 -6.61
CA GLY A 313 10.38 10.69 -6.28
C GLY A 313 10.96 12.03 -5.90
N VAL A 314 10.17 13.07 -6.12
CA VAL A 314 10.47 14.44 -5.70
C VAL A 314 9.25 15.01 -5.00
N MET A 315 9.45 15.68 -3.87
CA MET A 315 8.44 16.48 -3.18
C MET A 315 8.83 17.94 -3.27
N LEU A 316 7.87 18.77 -3.67
CA LEU A 316 7.99 20.23 -3.71
C LEU A 316 6.85 20.85 -2.91
N ARG A 317 7.18 21.74 -1.98
CA ARG A 317 6.19 22.54 -1.22
C ARG A 317 6.20 23.97 -1.72
N ILE A 318 5.06 24.41 -2.22
CA ILE A 318 4.85 25.78 -2.72
C ILE A 318 3.70 26.38 -1.92
N SER A 319 4.00 27.38 -1.10
CA SER A 319 3.04 28.00 -0.19
C SER A 319 2.34 26.95 0.69
N GLN A 320 1.05 26.74 0.51
CA GLN A 320 0.24 25.80 1.30
C GLN A 320 0.07 24.43 0.64
N PHE A 321 0.53 24.29 -0.63
CA PHE A 321 0.44 23.06 -1.37
C PHE A 321 1.72 22.26 -1.27
N GLN A 322 1.59 20.97 -1.10
CA GLN A 322 2.66 20.00 -1.27
C GLN A 322 2.35 19.18 -2.54
N LEU A 323 3.32 19.13 -3.43
CA LEU A 323 3.27 18.38 -4.67
C LEU A 323 4.31 17.27 -4.59
N ASP A 324 3.89 16.05 -4.79
CA ASP A 324 4.77 14.87 -4.84
C ASP A 324 4.62 14.22 -6.22
N TYR A 325 5.74 13.97 -6.87
CA TYR A 325 5.81 13.18 -8.10
C TYR A 325 6.73 11.99 -7.88
N THR A 326 6.34 10.84 -8.40
CA THR A 326 7.16 9.62 -8.36
C THR A 326 7.01 8.84 -9.66
N TYR A 327 8.14 8.42 -10.19
CA TYR A 327 8.22 7.38 -11.21
C TYR A 327 8.63 6.08 -10.54
N ALA A 328 7.83 5.02 -10.70
CA ALA A 328 8.12 3.69 -10.21
C ALA A 328 8.22 2.71 -11.38
N GLY A 329 9.37 2.09 -11.57
CA GLY A 329 9.58 1.06 -12.57
C GLY A 329 8.79 -0.20 -12.22
N ILE A 330 7.77 -0.52 -13.05
CA ILE A 330 6.93 -1.70 -12.84
C ILE A 330 7.31 -2.80 -13.82
N HIS A 331 7.72 -2.45 -15.03
CA HIS A 331 8.03 -3.42 -16.08
C HIS A 331 9.29 -3.00 -16.84
N ALA A 332 9.89 -3.93 -17.59
CA ALA A 332 11.05 -3.62 -18.43
C ALA A 332 10.74 -2.56 -19.51
N SER A 333 9.50 -2.47 -19.97
CA SER A 333 9.03 -1.52 -21.00
C SER A 333 8.46 -0.23 -20.44
N GLY A 334 8.30 -0.05 -19.11
CA GLY A 334 7.74 1.15 -18.54
C GLY A 334 7.50 1.10 -17.04
N GLY A 335 6.97 2.18 -16.51
CA GLY A 335 6.65 2.33 -15.09
C GLY A 335 5.34 3.08 -14.88
N ALA A 336 4.96 3.24 -13.61
CA ALA A 336 3.83 4.05 -13.21
C ALA A 336 4.28 5.45 -12.79
N ASN A 337 3.46 6.43 -13.13
CA ASN A 337 3.62 7.81 -12.73
C ASN A 337 2.62 8.13 -11.63
N TYR A 338 3.13 8.53 -10.48
CA TYR A 338 2.35 8.91 -9.31
C TYR A 338 2.41 10.41 -9.11
N PHE A 339 1.26 11.04 -8.99
CA PHE A 339 1.11 12.45 -8.64
C PHE A 339 0.29 12.55 -7.37
N THR A 340 0.77 13.30 -6.38
CA THR A 340 0.01 13.59 -5.16
C THR A 340 0.05 15.09 -4.89
N VAL A 341 -1.12 15.66 -4.63
CA VAL A 341 -1.27 17.04 -4.16
C VAL A 341 -1.87 17.00 -2.77
N ALA A 342 -1.20 17.63 -1.80
CA ALA A 342 -1.71 17.72 -0.44
C ALA A 342 -1.79 19.17 0.04
N ARG A 343 -2.84 19.46 0.84
CA ARG A 343 -3.05 20.78 1.44
C ARG A 343 -3.72 20.65 2.80
N ASN A 344 -3.37 21.57 3.72
CA ASN A 344 -4.11 21.71 4.97
C ASN A 344 -5.35 22.59 4.74
N LEU A 345 -6.55 22.02 4.96
CA LEU A 345 -7.82 22.72 4.77
C LEU A 345 -8.18 23.63 5.95
N ASN A 346 -7.64 23.40 7.14
CA ASN A 346 -7.88 24.26 8.30
C ASN A 346 -7.45 25.70 8.02
N THR A 347 -6.41 25.88 7.19
CA THR A 347 -5.94 27.22 6.78
C THR A 347 -6.92 27.98 5.88
N LEU A 348 -7.91 27.31 5.29
CA LEU A 348 -8.94 27.95 4.47
C LEU A 348 -10.05 28.59 5.32
N PHE A 349 -10.30 28.02 6.50
CA PHE A 349 -11.40 28.43 7.37
C PHE A 349 -10.94 29.36 8.50
N THR A 350 -9.63 29.47 8.74
CA THR A 350 -9.07 30.45 9.66
C THR A 350 -9.04 31.80 8.93
N LYS A 351 -10.07 32.64 9.13
CA LYS A 351 -10.02 34.05 8.72
C LYS A 351 -8.81 34.68 9.38
N THR A 352 -7.92 35.26 8.58
CA THR A 352 -6.90 36.18 9.06
C THR A 352 -7.63 37.31 9.81
N GLN A 353 -7.53 37.32 11.15
CA GLN A 353 -7.88 38.47 11.96
C GLN A 353 -6.78 39.52 11.85
#